data_1a244c1d37f401786da7068e56038501
#
_entry.id   1a244c1d37f401786da7068e56038501
#
_cell.length_a   1.000
_cell.length_b   1.000
_cell.length_c   1.000
_cell.angle_alpha   90.00
_cell.angle_beta   90.00
_cell.angle_gamma   90.00
#
_symmetry.space_group_name_H-M   'P 1'
#
loop_
_entity.id
_entity.type
_entity.pdbx_description
1 polymer ?
#
loop_
_entity_poly.entity_id
_entity_poly.type
_entity_poly.pdbx_seq_one_letter_code
_entity_poly.pdbx_strand_id
1 'polypeptide(L)'
;MRGARFWKPVCSTAAVLLALGSVTGMLPPVRAGIVNYIAGNYMHRELNAAYWTQQLFALSFIVFALDLFSCLAFVTRQGRSLCRELAQELKGHARALYADRKAVLILFCLYTFGMLTIFRANYYYGAADDLYRAMSGARAWRNFYRYISHFLSVFVHTSPKLFDIAPFTQLLALFVMAVSALLLIRIFMPGRGAGTVPAGTDCGAGTNTGSPRPLSLFVYLAAVPVCLFPYFLENLSYRYDAPYMALSVFFCIVPFLFTDRLRLFAPVSLVSLFLMCLSYQAASGVYIVVCAFCVFRMWSAKERPLRQLLLFVLTAVTAYALSLLIFFAIFNVQPTGESYVDKNFFIRAFPLNAKAYLAQIWDDFGWSTLKIAFLFLLGCFLLLSCRKSRQNRLLTLFVSLLLLAFSTLFSYGAFLVMGRPLLEPRSMFPFGIMLSLMMLCVAGWTGKEAADGKTVRGLLPVCGRTTIVILAYSMLVYAFALGNAQASQQKYTDFRMTLLLEDLSRIVPEEQNDIHIHLLSDIDHTPIVKNLARTYPLTTRMIEKLGGHAVVFHLQNYGFGMQAETDRYSAWDTSLDDYQLCADTRYHSIYARNNVYYILFKNPPITLRE
;
A
#
# COMPACT_ATOMS: atom_id res chain seq x y z
N MET A 1 -40.97 -4.42 26.03
CA MET A 1 -40.00 -3.90 27.03
C MET A 1 -39.57 -4.89 28.12
N ARG A 2 -40.22 -6.03 28.32
CA ARG A 2 -39.79 -7.04 29.33
C ARG A 2 -38.60 -7.89 28.92
N GLY A 3 -38.35 -8.17 27.64
CA GLY A 3 -37.22 -8.95 27.16
C GLY A 3 -35.84 -8.29 27.36
N ALA A 4 -35.73 -6.96 27.29
CA ALA A 4 -34.46 -6.25 27.42
C ALA A 4 -33.88 -6.27 28.86
N ARG A 5 -34.71 -6.52 29.89
CA ARG A 5 -34.25 -6.63 31.30
C ARG A 5 -33.63 -8.01 31.62
N PHE A 6 -34.09 -9.06 30.96
CA PHE A 6 -33.53 -10.41 31.14
C PHE A 6 -32.17 -10.61 30.52
N TRP A 7 -31.95 -10.03 29.33
CA TRP A 7 -30.67 -10.19 28.61
C TRP A 7 -29.50 -9.40 29.21
N LYS A 8 -29.75 -8.34 29.99
CA LYS A 8 -28.66 -7.56 30.59
C LYS A 8 -27.76 -8.35 31.54
N PRO A 9 -28.25 -9.13 32.50
CA PRO A 9 -27.41 -9.93 33.38
C PRO A 9 -26.71 -11.07 32.62
N VAL A 10 -27.38 -11.69 31.64
CA VAL A 10 -26.80 -12.77 30.83
C VAL A 10 -25.64 -12.25 29.98
N CYS A 11 -25.82 -11.10 29.31
CA CYS A 11 -24.74 -10.48 28.54
C CYS A 11 -23.58 -10.00 29.42
N SER A 12 -23.85 -9.48 30.64
CA SER A 12 -22.79 -9.07 31.56
C SER A 12 -22.01 -10.24 32.11
N THR A 13 -22.67 -11.37 32.42
CA THR A 13 -22.00 -12.59 32.88
C THR A 13 -21.16 -13.21 31.76
N ALA A 14 -21.71 -13.29 30.54
CA ALA A 14 -20.96 -13.77 29.38
C ALA A 14 -19.73 -12.92 29.09
N ALA A 15 -19.82 -11.60 29.15
CA ALA A 15 -18.71 -10.67 28.97
C ALA A 15 -17.63 -10.89 30.06
N VAL A 16 -18.00 -11.03 31.31
CA VAL A 16 -17.05 -11.33 32.39
C VAL A 16 -16.34 -12.68 32.19
N LEU A 17 -17.07 -13.71 31.77
CA LEU A 17 -16.47 -15.02 31.48
C LEU A 17 -15.54 -14.97 30.27
N LEU A 18 -15.88 -14.23 29.21
CA LEU A 18 -15.01 -14.01 28.06
C LEU A 18 -13.75 -13.23 28.43
N ALA A 19 -13.90 -12.18 29.27
CA ALA A 19 -12.76 -11.42 29.77
C ALA A 19 -11.82 -12.29 30.62
N LEU A 20 -12.36 -13.07 31.53
CA LEU A 20 -11.58 -14.00 32.35
C LEU A 20 -10.90 -15.06 31.49
N GLY A 21 -11.62 -15.68 30.56
CA GLY A 21 -11.06 -16.67 29.63
C GLY A 21 -9.95 -16.09 28.75
N SER A 22 -10.12 -14.87 28.26
CA SER A 22 -9.12 -14.20 27.43
C SER A 22 -7.89 -13.78 28.23
N VAL A 23 -8.05 -13.27 29.45
CA VAL A 23 -6.93 -12.93 30.34
C VAL A 23 -6.14 -14.19 30.73
N THR A 24 -6.83 -15.31 31.09
CA THR A 24 -6.15 -16.58 31.39
C THR A 24 -5.40 -17.12 30.17
N GLY A 25 -5.96 -16.98 28.96
CA GLY A 25 -5.30 -17.31 27.69
C GLY A 25 -4.06 -16.46 27.37
N MET A 26 -3.90 -15.29 28.00
CA MET A 26 -2.68 -14.48 27.89
C MET A 26 -1.53 -14.96 28.77
N LEU A 27 -1.79 -15.79 29.79
CA LEU A 27 -0.77 -16.29 30.70
C LEU A 27 0.15 -17.30 30.01
N PRO A 28 1.49 -17.15 30.08
CA PRO A 28 2.43 -18.03 29.40
C PRO A 28 2.23 -19.52 29.71
N PRO A 29 2.06 -19.94 31.00
CA PRO A 29 1.91 -21.35 31.33
C PRO A 29 0.60 -21.95 30.78
N VAL A 30 -0.49 -21.18 30.73
CA VAL A 30 -1.78 -21.64 30.19
C VAL A 30 -1.67 -21.87 28.67
N ARG A 31 -1.04 -20.96 27.96
CA ARG A 31 -0.82 -21.11 26.51
C ARG A 31 0.05 -22.31 26.18
N ALA A 32 1.15 -22.46 26.90
CA ALA A 32 2.04 -23.62 26.73
C ALA A 32 1.28 -24.94 27.00
N GLY A 33 0.49 -25.00 28.06
CA GLY A 33 -0.36 -26.16 28.38
C GLY A 33 -1.36 -26.49 27.27
N ILE A 34 -2.07 -25.47 26.70
CA ILE A 34 -3.03 -25.67 25.60
C ILE A 34 -2.31 -26.18 24.34
N VAL A 35 -1.17 -25.57 23.98
CA VAL A 35 -0.42 -25.98 22.79
C VAL A 35 0.09 -27.40 22.91
N ASN A 36 0.67 -27.76 24.07
CA ASN A 36 1.17 -29.09 24.31
C ASN A 36 0.05 -30.14 24.34
N TYR A 37 -1.12 -29.79 24.90
CA TYR A 37 -2.28 -30.68 24.90
C TYR A 37 -2.81 -30.94 23.46
N ILE A 38 -2.91 -29.91 22.64
CA ILE A 38 -3.34 -30.04 21.24
C ILE A 38 -2.30 -30.81 20.42
N ALA A 39 -1.01 -30.53 20.62
CA ALA A 39 0.07 -31.25 19.95
C ALA A 39 0.07 -32.75 20.29
N GLY A 40 -0.10 -33.07 21.56
CA GLY A 40 -0.05 -34.46 22.02
C GLY A 40 -1.27 -35.31 21.62
N ASN A 41 -2.46 -34.70 21.47
CA ASN A 41 -3.71 -35.46 21.28
C ASN A 41 -4.29 -35.40 19.87
N TYR A 42 -3.96 -34.40 19.06
CA TYR A 42 -4.66 -34.13 17.78
C TYR A 42 -3.75 -33.96 16.58
N MET A 43 -2.43 -33.87 16.74
CA MET A 43 -1.53 -33.64 15.61
C MET A 43 -0.32 -34.59 15.64
N HIS A 44 -0.19 -35.38 14.57
CA HIS A 44 0.96 -36.30 14.39
C HIS A 44 2.20 -35.60 13.77
N ARG A 45 2.23 -34.28 13.68
CA ARG A 45 3.39 -33.48 13.17
C ARG A 45 3.93 -32.59 14.28
N GLU A 46 5.25 -32.45 14.31
CA GLU A 46 5.91 -31.47 15.19
C GLU A 46 5.30 -30.09 15.00
N LEU A 47 4.56 -29.63 15.99
CA LEU A 47 4.01 -28.29 16.05
C LEU A 47 5.13 -27.33 16.46
N ASN A 48 5.32 -26.25 15.68
CA ASN A 48 6.10 -25.12 16.16
C ASN A 48 5.39 -24.48 17.36
N ALA A 49 5.72 -24.98 18.56
CA ALA A 49 5.07 -24.60 19.83
C ALA A 49 5.17 -23.08 20.08
N ALA A 50 6.27 -22.45 19.73
CA ALA A 50 6.48 -21.02 19.86
C ALA A 50 5.47 -20.23 19.00
N TYR A 51 5.28 -20.64 17.75
CA TYR A 51 4.33 -20.02 16.83
C TYR A 51 2.88 -20.12 17.36
N TRP A 52 2.42 -21.31 17.76
CA TRP A 52 1.05 -21.50 18.24
C TRP A 52 0.79 -20.81 19.58
N THR A 53 1.79 -20.77 20.47
CA THR A 53 1.71 -20.02 21.72
C THR A 53 1.51 -18.52 21.47
N GLN A 54 2.15 -17.99 20.46
CA GLN A 54 1.99 -16.58 20.03
C GLN A 54 0.61 -16.34 19.41
N GLN A 55 0.11 -17.25 18.56
CA GLN A 55 -1.22 -17.13 17.97
C GLN A 55 -2.33 -17.14 19.03
N LEU A 56 -2.21 -17.98 20.04
CA LEU A 56 -3.14 -18.00 21.17
C LEU A 56 -3.10 -16.71 21.97
N PHE A 57 -1.92 -16.10 22.16
CA PHE A 57 -1.82 -14.79 22.81
C PHE A 57 -2.53 -13.71 21.99
N ALA A 58 -2.27 -13.62 20.69
CA ALA A 58 -2.89 -12.65 19.81
C ALA A 58 -4.42 -12.81 19.81
N LEU A 59 -4.92 -14.04 19.69
CA LEU A 59 -6.35 -14.33 19.75
C LEU A 59 -6.96 -13.92 21.09
N SER A 60 -6.35 -14.30 22.19
CA SER A 60 -6.82 -13.96 23.54
C SER A 60 -6.84 -12.46 23.77
N PHE A 61 -5.82 -11.74 23.30
CA PHE A 61 -5.77 -10.28 23.39
C PHE A 61 -6.85 -9.61 22.52
N ILE A 62 -7.08 -10.08 21.30
CA ILE A 62 -8.13 -9.56 20.41
C ILE A 62 -9.51 -9.77 21.05
N VAL A 63 -9.78 -10.97 21.60
CA VAL A 63 -11.05 -11.26 22.28
C VAL A 63 -11.22 -10.34 23.51
N PHE A 64 -10.17 -10.19 24.32
CA PHE A 64 -10.19 -9.27 25.47
C PHE A 64 -10.44 -7.81 25.06
N ALA A 65 -9.74 -7.32 24.02
CA ALA A 65 -9.90 -5.96 23.55
C ALA A 65 -11.31 -5.70 22.97
N LEU A 66 -11.87 -6.68 22.24
CA LEU A 66 -13.23 -6.61 21.71
C LEU A 66 -14.28 -6.66 22.85
N ASP A 67 -14.05 -7.48 23.85
CA ASP A 67 -14.94 -7.57 25.01
C ASP A 67 -14.88 -6.29 25.85
N LEU A 68 -13.69 -5.78 26.15
CA LEU A 68 -13.51 -4.50 26.86
C LEU A 68 -14.16 -3.35 26.08
N PHE A 69 -13.95 -3.28 24.76
CA PHE A 69 -14.58 -2.28 23.89
C PHE A 69 -16.09 -2.41 23.91
N SER A 70 -16.61 -3.64 23.82
CA SER A 70 -18.05 -3.91 23.89
C SER A 70 -18.64 -3.50 25.23
N CYS A 71 -17.98 -3.84 26.34
CA CYS A 71 -18.38 -3.40 27.68
C CYS A 71 -18.41 -1.88 27.80
N LEU A 72 -17.33 -1.19 27.39
CA LEU A 72 -17.27 0.27 27.42
C LEU A 72 -18.34 0.90 26.51
N ALA A 73 -18.54 0.35 25.32
CA ALA A 73 -19.49 0.85 24.33
C ALA A 73 -20.95 0.64 24.74
N PHE A 74 -21.29 -0.52 25.34
CA PHE A 74 -22.68 -0.89 25.62
C PHE A 74 -23.10 -0.69 27.09
N VAL A 75 -22.17 -0.74 28.04
CA VAL A 75 -22.47 -0.59 29.47
C VAL A 75 -22.48 0.88 29.88
N THR A 76 -21.51 1.68 29.41
CA THR A 76 -21.47 3.11 29.81
C THR A 76 -22.43 3.98 29.02
N ARG A 77 -22.97 5.03 29.65
CA ARG A 77 -23.82 6.03 28.96
C ARG A 77 -23.03 6.76 27.87
N GLN A 78 -21.77 7.10 28.18
CA GLN A 78 -20.89 7.81 27.25
C GLN A 78 -20.53 6.94 26.04
N GLY A 79 -20.20 5.66 26.23
CA GLY A 79 -19.91 4.73 25.15
C GLY A 79 -21.12 4.53 24.22
N ARG A 80 -22.31 4.34 24.78
CA ARG A 80 -23.54 4.24 23.96
C ARG A 80 -23.83 5.49 23.16
N SER A 81 -23.57 6.69 23.73
CA SER A 81 -23.70 7.94 23.02
C SER A 81 -22.69 8.02 21.87
N LEU A 82 -21.43 7.69 22.14
CA LEU A 82 -20.36 7.69 21.13
C LEU A 82 -20.63 6.70 19.98
N CYS A 83 -21.08 5.48 20.30
CA CYS A 83 -21.43 4.49 19.27
C CYS A 83 -22.62 4.92 18.40
N ARG A 84 -23.62 5.57 18.99
CA ARG A 84 -24.77 6.12 18.23
C ARG A 84 -24.31 7.25 17.31
N GLU A 85 -23.50 8.17 17.83
CA GLU A 85 -22.94 9.28 17.07
C GLU A 85 -22.09 8.76 15.90
N LEU A 86 -21.19 7.80 16.16
CA LEU A 86 -20.38 7.16 15.12
C LEU A 86 -21.25 6.49 14.05
N ALA A 87 -22.27 5.73 14.46
CA ALA A 87 -23.17 5.07 13.52
C ALA A 87 -23.96 6.06 12.66
N GLN A 88 -24.39 7.19 13.23
CA GLN A 88 -25.08 8.27 12.50
C GLN A 88 -24.14 8.93 11.48
N GLU A 89 -22.91 9.26 11.89
CA GLU A 89 -21.90 9.86 11.00
C GLU A 89 -21.50 8.90 9.87
N LEU A 90 -21.23 7.64 10.18
CA LEU A 90 -20.92 6.62 9.15
C LEU A 90 -22.08 6.47 8.16
N LYS A 91 -23.32 6.45 8.64
CA LYS A 91 -24.50 6.43 7.78
C LYS A 91 -24.61 7.69 6.91
N GLY A 92 -24.28 8.86 7.48
CA GLY A 92 -24.20 10.13 6.75
C GLY A 92 -23.15 10.08 5.63
N HIS A 93 -21.92 9.65 5.95
CA HIS A 93 -20.84 9.51 4.97
C HIS A 93 -21.16 8.45 3.89
N ALA A 94 -21.79 7.32 4.27
CA ALA A 94 -22.22 6.31 3.31
C ALA A 94 -23.28 6.83 2.33
N ARG A 95 -24.29 7.56 2.84
CA ARG A 95 -25.31 8.20 1.98
C ARG A 95 -24.69 9.23 1.04
N ALA A 96 -23.76 10.02 1.55
CA ALA A 96 -23.06 11.01 0.77
C ALA A 96 -22.17 10.35 -0.31
N LEU A 97 -21.47 9.24 0.02
CA LEU A 97 -20.71 8.45 -0.95
C LEU A 97 -21.62 7.87 -2.04
N TYR A 98 -22.78 7.34 -1.67
CA TYR A 98 -23.75 6.83 -2.64
C TYR A 98 -24.31 7.95 -3.54
N ALA A 99 -24.53 9.15 -3.01
CA ALA A 99 -24.94 10.30 -3.81
C ALA A 99 -23.88 10.66 -4.88
N ASP A 100 -22.59 10.51 -4.55
CA ASP A 100 -21.47 10.76 -5.47
C ASP A 100 -21.00 9.50 -6.24
N ARG A 101 -21.80 8.43 -6.33
CA ARG A 101 -21.45 7.18 -7.02
C ARG A 101 -20.97 7.37 -8.47
N LYS A 102 -21.46 8.42 -9.17
CA LYS A 102 -20.98 8.77 -10.53
C LYS A 102 -19.51 9.20 -10.49
N ALA A 103 -19.08 9.93 -9.46
CA ALA A 103 -17.69 10.32 -9.31
C ALA A 103 -16.80 9.11 -9.02
N VAL A 104 -17.25 8.16 -8.19
CA VAL A 104 -16.54 6.87 -7.99
C VAL A 104 -16.40 6.13 -9.30
N LEU A 105 -17.47 6.04 -10.10
CA LEU A 105 -17.45 5.35 -11.38
C LEU A 105 -16.47 6.03 -12.36
N ILE A 106 -16.46 7.36 -12.45
CA ILE A 106 -15.50 8.09 -13.31
C ILE A 106 -14.07 7.82 -12.90
N LEU A 107 -13.76 7.88 -11.60
CA LEU A 107 -12.42 7.58 -11.06
C LEU A 107 -12.04 6.11 -11.32
N PHE A 108 -12.95 5.19 -11.08
CA PHE A 108 -12.74 3.76 -11.35
C PHE A 108 -12.45 3.50 -12.84
N CYS A 109 -13.23 4.09 -13.75
CA CYS A 109 -13.00 3.97 -15.19
C CYS A 109 -11.66 4.59 -15.60
N LEU A 110 -11.30 5.75 -15.05
CA LEU A 110 -10.02 6.41 -15.30
C LEU A 110 -8.83 5.56 -14.86
N TYR A 111 -8.91 4.97 -13.66
CA TYR A 111 -7.88 4.08 -13.13
C TYR A 111 -7.79 2.77 -13.93
N THR A 112 -8.94 2.19 -14.27
CA THR A 112 -9.00 0.99 -15.12
C THR A 112 -8.40 1.27 -16.49
N PHE A 113 -8.67 2.42 -17.09
CA PHE A 113 -8.04 2.84 -18.34
C PHE A 113 -6.52 2.88 -18.22
N GLY A 114 -5.96 3.47 -17.15
CA GLY A 114 -4.52 3.51 -16.91
C GLY A 114 -3.87 2.14 -16.72
N MET A 115 -4.65 1.13 -16.31
CA MET A 115 -4.17 -0.24 -16.05
C MET A 115 -4.31 -1.21 -17.24
N LEU A 116 -4.91 -0.79 -18.36
CA LEU A 116 -5.22 -1.70 -19.48
C LEU A 116 -4.01 -2.48 -20.00
N THR A 117 -2.85 -1.82 -20.15
CA THR A 117 -1.63 -2.48 -20.64
C THR A 117 -1.02 -3.40 -19.61
N ILE A 118 -1.11 -3.07 -18.32
CA ILE A 118 -0.66 -3.92 -17.21
C ILE A 118 -1.53 -5.18 -17.15
N PHE A 119 -2.86 -5.07 -17.28
CA PHE A 119 -3.74 -6.25 -17.37
C PHE A 119 -3.40 -7.13 -18.58
N ARG A 120 -3.17 -6.50 -19.75
CA ARG A 120 -2.78 -7.22 -20.97
C ARG A 120 -1.42 -7.89 -20.84
N ALA A 121 -0.50 -7.31 -20.07
CA ALA A 121 0.84 -7.85 -19.88
C ALA A 121 0.82 -9.26 -19.29
N ASN A 122 -0.18 -9.55 -18.47
CA ASN A 122 -0.31 -10.83 -17.76
C ASN A 122 0.98 -11.25 -17.03
N TYR A 123 1.71 -10.25 -16.52
CA TYR A 123 3.01 -10.42 -15.87
C TYR A 123 2.83 -10.96 -14.45
N TYR A 124 3.58 -12.00 -14.08
CA TYR A 124 3.67 -12.48 -12.70
C TYR A 124 4.68 -11.62 -11.95
N TYR A 125 4.18 -10.73 -11.13
CA TYR A 125 5.03 -9.82 -10.38
C TYR A 125 5.74 -10.56 -9.24
N GLY A 126 7.07 -10.32 -9.09
CA GLY A 126 7.87 -11.13 -8.18
C GLY A 126 7.59 -12.61 -8.43
N ALA A 127 8.21 -13.22 -9.46
CA ALA A 127 7.88 -14.60 -9.86
C ALA A 127 7.91 -15.59 -8.68
N ALA A 128 8.77 -15.32 -7.67
CA ALA A 128 8.80 -16.06 -6.42
C ALA A 128 7.54 -15.83 -5.52
N ASP A 129 6.73 -14.80 -5.77
CA ASP A 129 5.52 -14.50 -4.98
C ASP A 129 4.25 -14.88 -5.76
N ASP A 130 3.98 -14.22 -6.88
CA ASP A 130 2.74 -14.43 -7.64
C ASP A 130 2.70 -15.81 -8.32
N LEU A 131 3.77 -16.23 -8.99
CA LEU A 131 3.81 -17.52 -9.68
C LEU A 131 3.77 -18.68 -8.68
N TYR A 132 4.52 -18.60 -7.58
CA TYR A 132 4.45 -19.60 -6.51
C TYR A 132 3.04 -19.72 -5.94
N ARG A 133 2.34 -18.60 -5.70
CA ARG A 133 0.96 -18.61 -5.21
C ARG A 133 -0.02 -19.17 -6.22
N ALA A 134 0.19 -18.90 -7.53
CA ALA A 134 -0.62 -19.46 -8.59
C ALA A 134 -0.57 -21.00 -8.62
N MET A 135 0.64 -21.57 -8.43
CA MET A 135 0.85 -23.02 -8.43
C MET A 135 0.42 -23.69 -7.12
N SER A 136 0.76 -23.10 -5.98
CA SER A 136 0.58 -23.72 -4.66
C SER A 136 -0.77 -23.42 -4.00
N GLY A 137 -1.40 -22.30 -4.37
CA GLY A 137 -2.55 -21.75 -3.66
C GLY A 137 -2.22 -21.21 -2.26
N ALA A 138 -0.94 -20.98 -1.94
CA ALA A 138 -0.47 -20.58 -0.62
C ALA A 138 -0.82 -19.14 -0.28
N ARG A 139 -1.31 -18.90 0.94
CA ARG A 139 -1.72 -17.58 1.42
C ARG A 139 -0.66 -16.83 2.23
N ALA A 140 0.50 -17.28 2.44
CA ALA A 140 1.67 -16.83 3.20
C ALA A 140 1.64 -15.46 3.95
N TRP A 141 0.56 -14.68 3.91
CA TRP A 141 0.42 -13.33 4.52
C TRP A 141 0.62 -13.30 6.03
N ARG A 142 0.37 -14.43 6.74
CA ARG A 142 0.61 -14.53 8.19
C ARG A 142 2.08 -14.34 8.56
N ASN A 143 2.98 -14.71 7.68
CA ASN A 143 4.43 -14.54 7.89
C ASN A 143 4.82 -13.06 7.97
N PHE A 144 3.99 -12.16 7.42
CA PHE A 144 4.14 -10.71 7.43
C PHE A 144 3.12 -10.01 8.35
N TYR A 145 2.45 -10.76 9.23
CA TYR A 145 1.40 -10.25 10.15
C TYR A 145 0.21 -9.58 9.44
N ARG A 146 -0.04 -9.88 8.15
CA ARG A 146 -1.12 -9.31 7.33
C ARG A 146 -2.40 -10.15 7.46
N TYR A 147 -2.97 -10.19 8.66
CA TYR A 147 -4.12 -11.06 8.98
C TYR A 147 -5.39 -10.67 8.25
N ILE A 148 -5.61 -9.37 7.98
CA ILE A 148 -6.77 -8.93 7.17
C ILE A 148 -6.67 -9.49 5.76
N SER A 149 -5.50 -9.39 5.11
CA SER A 149 -5.25 -9.97 3.80
C SER A 149 -5.51 -11.48 3.81
N HIS A 150 -4.97 -12.15 4.82
CA HIS A 150 -5.14 -13.60 4.99
C HIS A 150 -6.60 -14.02 5.18
N PHE A 151 -7.39 -13.25 5.93
CA PHE A 151 -8.80 -13.53 6.18
C PHE A 151 -9.66 -13.19 4.98
N LEU A 152 -9.54 -11.96 4.44
CA LEU A 152 -10.37 -11.50 3.33
C LEU A 152 -10.10 -12.28 2.03
N SER A 153 -8.89 -12.83 1.85
CA SER A 153 -8.59 -13.63 0.67
C SER A 153 -9.50 -14.85 0.52
N VAL A 154 -9.99 -15.43 1.63
CA VAL A 154 -10.93 -16.55 1.58
C VAL A 154 -12.24 -16.14 0.91
N PHE A 155 -12.73 -14.93 1.19
CA PHE A 155 -13.96 -14.42 0.57
C PHE A 155 -13.73 -14.00 -0.88
N VAL A 156 -12.60 -13.36 -1.18
CA VAL A 156 -12.27 -12.89 -2.53
C VAL A 156 -12.09 -14.10 -3.47
N HIS A 157 -11.42 -15.16 -3.03
CA HIS A 157 -11.20 -16.38 -3.82
C HIS A 157 -12.28 -17.44 -3.59
N THR A 158 -13.26 -17.18 -2.70
CA THR A 158 -14.32 -18.15 -2.32
C THR A 158 -13.75 -19.54 -1.91
N SER A 159 -12.51 -19.56 -1.42
CA SER A 159 -11.74 -20.76 -1.13
C SER A 159 -10.67 -20.49 -0.08
N PRO A 160 -10.29 -21.49 0.75
CA PRO A 160 -9.11 -21.40 1.59
C PRO A 160 -7.79 -21.42 0.81
N LYS A 161 -7.78 -21.83 -0.47
CA LYS A 161 -6.64 -21.74 -1.39
C LYS A 161 -6.82 -20.56 -2.34
N LEU A 162 -5.70 -20.01 -2.80
CA LEU A 162 -5.71 -18.97 -3.81
C LEU A 162 -5.83 -19.56 -5.21
N PHE A 163 -6.57 -18.88 -6.08
CA PHE A 163 -6.61 -19.11 -7.52
C PHE A 163 -6.16 -17.87 -8.25
N ASP A 164 -5.55 -18.00 -9.41
CA ASP A 164 -5.26 -16.83 -10.24
C ASP A 164 -6.56 -16.32 -10.89
N ILE A 165 -7.10 -15.27 -10.32
CA ILE A 165 -8.32 -14.60 -10.77
C ILE A 165 -8.04 -13.18 -11.29
N ALA A 166 -6.77 -12.90 -11.64
CA ALA A 166 -6.42 -11.60 -12.24
C ALA A 166 -7.15 -11.45 -13.60
N PRO A 167 -7.62 -10.24 -13.95
CA PRO A 167 -7.43 -8.97 -13.25
C PRO A 167 -8.49 -8.63 -12.18
N PHE A 168 -9.33 -9.57 -11.75
CA PHE A 168 -10.44 -9.26 -10.82
C PHE A 168 -9.95 -8.69 -9.49
N THR A 169 -8.90 -9.25 -8.89
CA THR A 169 -8.29 -8.72 -7.66
C THR A 169 -7.79 -7.29 -7.84
N GLN A 170 -7.15 -7.01 -8.97
CA GLN A 170 -6.67 -5.67 -9.31
C GLN A 170 -7.84 -4.70 -9.53
N LEU A 171 -8.93 -5.13 -10.16
CA LEU A 171 -10.16 -4.32 -10.29
C LEU A 171 -10.77 -3.98 -8.92
N LEU A 172 -10.76 -4.92 -7.97
CA LEU A 172 -11.17 -4.64 -6.59
C LEU A 172 -10.26 -3.57 -5.95
N ALA A 173 -8.94 -3.65 -6.17
CA ALA A 173 -8.00 -2.63 -5.72
C ALA A 173 -8.34 -1.24 -6.31
N LEU A 174 -8.58 -1.16 -7.63
CA LEU A 174 -8.95 0.10 -8.30
C LEU A 174 -10.24 0.68 -7.76
N PHE A 175 -11.22 -0.15 -7.45
CA PHE A 175 -12.47 0.31 -6.83
C PHE A 175 -12.23 0.91 -5.45
N VAL A 176 -11.44 0.25 -4.59
CA VAL A 176 -11.06 0.77 -3.26
C VAL A 176 -10.30 2.08 -3.40
N MET A 177 -9.38 2.19 -4.37
CA MET A 177 -8.64 3.43 -4.62
C MET A 177 -9.53 4.55 -5.17
N ALA A 178 -10.53 4.26 -6.00
CA ALA A 178 -11.51 5.25 -6.46
C ALA A 178 -12.35 5.82 -5.31
N VAL A 179 -12.77 4.96 -4.39
CA VAL A 179 -13.45 5.38 -3.15
C VAL A 179 -12.51 6.23 -2.30
N SER A 180 -11.27 5.79 -2.09
CA SER A 180 -10.24 6.51 -1.32
C SER A 180 -9.95 7.90 -1.88
N ALA A 181 -9.84 8.01 -3.21
CA ALA A 181 -9.66 9.28 -3.90
C ALA A 181 -10.87 10.22 -3.72
N LEU A 182 -12.10 9.69 -3.81
CA LEU A 182 -13.29 10.50 -3.54
C LEU A 182 -13.35 10.97 -2.09
N LEU A 183 -12.94 10.16 -1.11
CA LEU A 183 -12.84 10.58 0.29
C LEU A 183 -11.83 11.73 0.45
N LEU A 184 -10.65 11.65 -0.18
CA LEU A 184 -9.67 12.75 -0.18
C LEU A 184 -10.26 14.03 -0.80
N ILE A 185 -10.95 13.92 -1.94
CA ILE A 185 -11.62 15.07 -2.58
C ILE A 185 -12.61 15.72 -1.59
N ARG A 186 -13.41 14.94 -0.88
CA ARG A 186 -14.37 15.46 0.12
C ARG A 186 -13.71 16.12 1.30
N ILE A 187 -12.63 15.52 1.83
CA ILE A 187 -11.88 16.06 2.95
C ILE A 187 -11.27 17.42 2.59
N PHE A 188 -10.69 17.57 1.38
CA PHE A 188 -9.97 18.78 0.98
C PHE A 188 -10.81 19.81 0.23
N MET A 189 -12.00 19.42 -0.25
CA MET A 189 -12.93 20.30 -0.97
C MET A 189 -14.34 20.23 -0.36
N PRO A 190 -14.52 20.62 0.91
CA PRO A 190 -15.83 20.61 1.53
C PRO A 190 -16.80 21.52 0.76
N GLY A 191 -18.04 21.05 0.55
CA GLY A 191 -19.09 21.79 -0.20
C GLY A 191 -19.12 21.50 -1.70
N ARG A 192 -18.30 20.56 -2.20
CA ARG A 192 -18.41 20.03 -3.58
C ARG A 192 -18.84 18.55 -3.51
N GLY A 193 -19.93 18.23 -4.20
CA GLY A 193 -20.53 16.89 -4.22
C GLY A 193 -22.00 16.89 -3.83
N ALA A 194 -22.75 15.88 -4.26
CA ALA A 194 -24.21 15.80 -4.15
C ALA A 194 -24.76 15.64 -2.71
N GLY A 195 -23.91 15.55 -1.69
CA GLY A 195 -24.31 15.09 -0.35
C GLY A 195 -23.91 15.96 0.84
N THR A 196 -23.46 17.21 0.66
CA THR A 196 -23.12 18.07 1.79
C THR A 196 -24.34 18.81 2.31
N VAL A 197 -25.11 18.16 3.19
CA VAL A 197 -25.95 18.87 4.15
C VAL A 197 -25.05 19.20 5.34
N PRO A 198 -24.84 20.47 5.76
CA PRO A 198 -24.16 20.79 6.99
C PRO A 198 -24.98 20.21 8.15
N ALA A 199 -24.39 19.30 8.92
CA ALA A 199 -24.98 18.87 10.18
C ALA A 199 -24.91 20.04 11.17
N GLY A 200 -26.06 20.61 11.53
CA GLY A 200 -26.23 21.48 12.69
C GLY A 200 -25.97 22.96 12.46
N THR A 201 -26.82 23.63 11.68
CA THR A 201 -27.18 25.01 11.93
C THR A 201 -28.68 25.16 11.70
N ASP A 202 -29.46 25.05 12.76
CA ASP A 202 -30.79 25.68 12.85
C ASP A 202 -30.54 27.18 12.84
N CYS A 203 -30.58 27.80 11.68
CA CYS A 203 -30.70 29.24 11.50
C CYS A 203 -31.42 29.52 10.18
N GLY A 204 -32.69 29.93 10.32
CA GLY A 204 -33.37 30.85 9.45
C GLY A 204 -33.52 30.47 7.98
N ALA A 205 -34.75 30.27 7.58
CA ALA A 205 -35.24 30.09 6.23
C ALA A 205 -34.60 31.10 5.23
N GLY A 206 -33.61 30.62 4.50
CA GLY A 206 -33.05 31.26 3.31
C GLY A 206 -32.86 30.17 2.27
N THR A 207 -33.83 30.02 1.38
CA THR A 207 -33.86 29.07 0.26
C THR A 207 -32.71 29.30 -0.72
N ASN A 208 -31.58 28.69 -0.46
CA ASN A 208 -30.59 28.42 -1.49
C ASN A 208 -30.35 26.91 -1.57
N THR A 209 -31.30 26.20 -2.16
CA THR A 209 -31.15 24.84 -2.69
C THR A 209 -30.22 24.90 -3.91
N GLY A 210 -28.96 25.27 -3.70
CA GLY A 210 -27.93 25.15 -4.72
C GLY A 210 -27.76 23.68 -5.05
N SER A 211 -28.18 23.27 -6.24
CA SER A 211 -27.89 21.93 -6.77
C SER A 211 -26.43 21.60 -6.57
N PRO A 212 -26.10 20.37 -6.17
CA PRO A 212 -24.72 19.95 -5.91
C PRO A 212 -23.87 20.24 -7.15
N ARG A 213 -22.83 21.06 -6.97
CA ARG A 213 -21.95 21.44 -8.08
C ARG A 213 -21.12 20.22 -8.53
N PRO A 214 -21.17 19.83 -9.80
CA PRO A 214 -20.40 18.71 -10.29
C PRO A 214 -18.89 18.97 -10.10
N LEU A 215 -18.13 17.90 -9.86
CA LEU A 215 -16.67 17.97 -9.78
C LEU A 215 -16.12 18.38 -11.15
N SER A 216 -15.16 19.31 -11.16
CA SER A 216 -14.51 19.72 -12.39
C SER A 216 -13.52 18.64 -12.87
N LEU A 217 -13.23 18.61 -14.17
CA LEU A 217 -12.23 17.73 -14.76
C LEU A 217 -10.88 17.79 -14.01
N PHE A 218 -10.44 19.01 -13.64
CA PHE A 218 -9.16 19.19 -12.93
C PHE A 218 -9.13 18.51 -11.56
N VAL A 219 -10.27 18.31 -10.90
CA VAL A 219 -10.37 17.56 -9.64
C VAL A 219 -10.18 16.07 -9.88
N TYR A 220 -10.78 15.52 -10.94
CA TYR A 220 -10.55 14.12 -11.32
C TYR A 220 -9.09 13.87 -11.72
N LEU A 221 -8.49 14.78 -12.51
CA LEU A 221 -7.09 14.68 -12.89
C LEU A 221 -6.14 14.83 -11.68
N ALA A 222 -6.49 15.69 -10.71
CA ALA A 222 -5.73 15.84 -9.46
C ALA A 222 -5.77 14.57 -8.59
N ALA A 223 -6.76 13.71 -8.77
CA ALA A 223 -6.86 12.43 -8.07
C ALA A 223 -6.10 11.28 -8.77
N VAL A 224 -5.59 11.48 -10.00
CA VAL A 224 -4.83 10.45 -10.74
C VAL A 224 -3.67 9.89 -9.92
N PRO A 225 -2.83 10.69 -9.22
CA PRO A 225 -1.71 10.17 -8.47
C PRO A 225 -2.10 9.28 -7.28
N VAL A 226 -3.34 9.34 -6.79
CA VAL A 226 -3.80 8.45 -5.70
C VAL A 226 -3.63 6.98 -6.07
N CYS A 227 -3.88 6.65 -7.34
CA CYS A 227 -3.86 5.27 -7.84
C CYS A 227 -2.77 5.02 -8.88
N LEU A 228 -2.56 5.97 -9.80
CA LEU A 228 -1.66 5.78 -10.95
C LEU A 228 -0.30 6.47 -10.78
N PHE A 229 0.07 6.89 -9.57
CA PHE A 229 1.44 7.32 -9.31
C PHE A 229 2.39 6.14 -9.54
N PRO A 230 3.54 6.34 -10.22
CA PRO A 230 4.43 5.24 -10.63
C PRO A 230 4.75 4.24 -9.53
N TYR A 231 4.99 4.69 -8.30
CA TYR A 231 5.27 3.79 -7.17
C TYR A 231 4.09 2.86 -6.83
N PHE A 232 2.85 3.35 -6.91
CA PHE A 232 1.69 2.51 -6.59
C PHE A 232 1.34 1.51 -7.70
N LEU A 233 1.83 1.73 -8.93
CA LEU A 233 1.67 0.75 -10.02
C LEU A 233 2.36 -0.58 -9.71
N GLU A 234 3.43 -0.58 -8.89
CA GLU A 234 4.00 -1.83 -8.39
C GLU A 234 2.99 -2.60 -7.54
N ASN A 235 2.34 -1.93 -6.57
CA ASN A 235 1.31 -2.55 -5.73
C ASN A 235 0.15 -3.11 -6.55
N LEU A 236 -0.22 -2.43 -7.64
CA LEU A 236 -1.28 -2.86 -8.55
C LEU A 236 -0.84 -3.96 -9.52
N SER A 237 0.47 -4.15 -9.72
CA SER A 237 1.01 -5.23 -10.55
C SER A 237 0.93 -6.59 -9.85
N TYR A 238 0.88 -6.64 -8.51
CA TYR A 238 0.66 -7.87 -7.77
C TYR A 238 -0.76 -8.41 -7.99
N ARG A 239 -0.86 -9.69 -8.38
CA ARG A 239 -2.14 -10.34 -8.70
C ARG A 239 -2.98 -10.66 -7.47
N TYR A 240 -2.34 -10.94 -6.35
CA TYR A 240 -3.01 -11.41 -5.13
C TYR A 240 -3.09 -10.34 -4.04
N ASP A 241 -2.07 -9.48 -3.93
CA ASP A 241 -1.93 -8.52 -2.83
C ASP A 241 -2.60 -7.17 -3.08
N ALA A 242 -2.80 -6.78 -4.34
CA ALA A 242 -3.29 -5.46 -4.75
C ALA A 242 -4.53 -4.97 -3.96
N PRO A 243 -5.62 -5.76 -3.74
CA PRO A 243 -6.81 -5.26 -3.06
C PRO A 243 -6.55 -4.94 -1.59
N TYR A 244 -5.67 -5.67 -0.92
CA TYR A 244 -5.35 -5.47 0.50
C TYR A 244 -4.38 -4.31 0.70
N MET A 245 -3.45 -4.10 -0.25
CA MET A 245 -2.61 -2.92 -0.30
C MET A 245 -3.45 -1.65 -0.51
N ALA A 246 -4.43 -1.68 -1.41
CA ALA A 246 -5.38 -0.59 -1.60
C ALA A 246 -6.24 -0.34 -0.35
N LEU A 247 -6.69 -1.40 0.32
CA LEU A 247 -7.49 -1.30 1.54
C LEU A 247 -6.72 -0.63 2.68
N SER A 248 -5.41 -0.83 2.78
CA SER A 248 -4.58 -0.14 3.77
C SER A 248 -4.54 1.38 3.57
N VAL A 249 -4.52 1.84 2.30
CA VAL A 249 -4.64 3.28 1.96
C VAL A 249 -5.98 3.83 2.41
N PHE A 250 -7.07 3.11 2.13
CA PHE A 250 -8.42 3.47 2.58
C PHE A 250 -8.48 3.64 4.10
N PHE A 251 -7.92 2.71 4.87
CA PHE A 251 -7.88 2.80 6.33
C PHE A 251 -7.10 4.03 6.83
N CYS A 252 -6.04 4.43 6.14
CA CYS A 252 -5.30 5.64 6.49
C CYS A 252 -6.10 6.93 6.25
N ILE A 253 -7.08 6.94 5.35
CA ILE A 253 -7.84 8.15 4.96
C ILE A 253 -9.12 8.30 5.79
N VAL A 254 -9.81 7.20 6.10
CA VAL A 254 -11.11 7.21 6.81
C VAL A 254 -11.15 8.07 8.07
N PRO A 255 -10.15 8.09 8.95
CA PRO A 255 -10.19 8.92 10.17
C PRO A 255 -10.44 10.40 9.90
N PHE A 256 -9.93 10.93 8.79
CA PHE A 256 -10.01 12.35 8.45
C PHE A 256 -11.42 12.82 8.04
N LEU A 257 -12.37 11.91 7.90
CA LEU A 257 -13.79 12.25 7.80
C LEU A 257 -14.36 12.80 9.11
N PHE A 258 -13.69 12.56 10.23
CA PHE A 258 -14.12 12.93 11.58
C PHE A 258 -13.28 14.07 12.17
N THR A 259 -12.57 14.84 11.35
CA THR A 259 -11.70 15.94 11.81
C THR A 259 -12.43 16.94 12.70
N ASP A 260 -13.73 17.17 12.48
CA ASP A 260 -14.52 18.14 13.24
C ASP A 260 -14.93 17.64 14.64
N ARG A 261 -14.75 16.34 14.92
CA ARG A 261 -15.15 15.68 16.15
C ARG A 261 -14.03 14.83 16.72
N LEU A 262 -13.12 15.44 17.49
CA LEU A 262 -11.96 14.74 18.06
C LEU A 262 -12.33 13.49 18.86
N ARG A 263 -13.50 13.47 19.49
CA ARG A 263 -14.02 12.30 20.23
C ARG A 263 -14.25 11.08 19.34
N LEU A 264 -14.61 11.29 18.06
CA LEU A 264 -14.74 10.23 17.05
C LEU A 264 -13.43 9.99 16.31
N PHE A 265 -12.68 11.07 16.03
CA PHE A 265 -11.40 10.99 15.31
C PHE A 265 -10.40 10.07 16.02
N ALA A 266 -10.25 10.19 17.35
CA ALA A 266 -9.28 9.41 18.11
C ALA A 266 -9.52 7.88 18.01
N PRO A 267 -10.70 7.33 18.39
CA PRO A 267 -10.93 5.88 18.30
C PRO A 267 -10.97 5.38 16.86
N VAL A 268 -11.51 6.15 15.90
CA VAL A 268 -11.51 5.77 14.48
C VAL A 268 -10.09 5.73 13.95
N SER A 269 -9.21 6.69 14.30
CA SER A 269 -7.80 6.67 13.94
C SER A 269 -7.09 5.43 14.51
N LEU A 270 -7.29 5.14 15.79
CA LEU A 270 -6.67 4.00 16.46
C LEU A 270 -7.03 2.67 15.75
N VAL A 271 -8.34 2.44 15.54
CA VAL A 271 -8.83 1.21 14.89
C VAL A 271 -8.39 1.14 13.44
N SER A 272 -8.54 2.22 12.67
CA SER A 272 -8.18 2.24 11.25
C SER A 272 -6.69 2.01 11.03
N LEU A 273 -5.81 2.62 11.84
CA LEU A 273 -4.38 2.42 11.75
C LEU A 273 -3.96 1.01 12.18
N PHE A 274 -4.63 0.43 13.18
CA PHE A 274 -4.42 -0.98 13.53
C PHE A 274 -4.83 -1.92 12.37
N LEU A 275 -5.97 -1.67 11.72
CA LEU A 275 -6.39 -2.41 10.52
C LEU A 275 -5.42 -2.21 9.34
N MET A 276 -4.85 -1.02 9.17
CA MET A 276 -3.78 -0.76 8.21
C MET A 276 -2.56 -1.65 8.49
N CYS A 277 -2.10 -1.73 9.74
CA CYS A 277 -0.98 -2.61 10.11
C CYS A 277 -1.26 -4.08 9.78
N LEU A 278 -2.50 -4.55 9.97
CA LEU A 278 -2.93 -5.91 9.64
C LEU A 278 -3.15 -6.16 8.15
N SER A 279 -3.11 -5.11 7.32
CA SER A 279 -3.27 -5.19 5.86
C SER A 279 -1.93 -4.99 5.16
N TYR A 280 -1.38 -3.76 5.21
CA TYR A 280 -0.10 -3.42 4.58
C TYR A 280 0.56 -2.23 5.27
N GLN A 281 1.61 -2.48 6.04
CA GLN A 281 2.25 -1.51 6.94
C GLN A 281 2.91 -0.32 6.21
N ALA A 282 3.31 -0.51 4.94
CA ALA A 282 3.92 0.55 4.13
C ALA A 282 2.98 1.74 3.88
N ALA A 283 1.65 1.57 4.07
CA ALA A 283 0.70 2.66 3.92
C ALA A 283 0.77 3.71 5.06
N SER A 284 1.54 3.46 6.12
CA SER A 284 1.59 4.31 7.31
C SER A 284 1.92 5.79 7.01
N GLY A 285 2.75 6.05 5.99
CA GLY A 285 3.06 7.40 5.51
C GLY A 285 1.85 8.17 4.96
N VAL A 286 0.83 7.47 4.43
CA VAL A 286 -0.40 8.11 3.93
C VAL A 286 -1.11 8.89 5.03
N TYR A 287 -1.27 8.28 6.22
CA TYR A 287 -1.92 8.93 7.36
C TYR A 287 -1.17 10.21 7.77
N ILE A 288 0.17 10.16 7.83
CA ILE A 288 1.00 11.30 8.22
C ILE A 288 0.85 12.45 7.22
N VAL A 289 0.92 12.14 5.92
CA VAL A 289 0.79 13.14 4.85
C VAL A 289 -0.61 13.76 4.84
N VAL A 290 -1.66 12.97 4.93
CA VAL A 290 -3.05 13.49 4.98
C VAL A 290 -3.26 14.36 6.21
N CYS A 291 -2.73 13.96 7.39
CA CYS A 291 -2.77 14.74 8.62
C CYS A 291 -2.10 16.11 8.44
N ALA A 292 -0.88 16.14 7.90
CA ALA A 292 -0.11 17.38 7.69
C ALA A 292 -0.87 18.35 6.77
N PHE A 293 -1.42 17.87 5.66
CA PHE A 293 -2.21 18.70 4.74
C PHE A 293 -3.55 19.16 5.35
N CYS A 294 -4.21 18.34 6.18
CA CYS A 294 -5.40 18.76 6.94
C CYS A 294 -5.07 19.91 7.91
N VAL A 295 -3.97 19.78 8.66
CA VAL A 295 -3.50 20.83 9.57
C VAL A 295 -3.19 22.11 8.80
N PHE A 296 -2.46 22.02 7.69
CA PHE A 296 -2.16 23.16 6.83
C PHE A 296 -3.42 23.85 6.30
N ARG A 297 -4.40 23.09 5.83
CA ARG A 297 -5.68 23.64 5.35
C ARG A 297 -6.41 24.40 6.45
N MET A 298 -6.60 23.78 7.63
CA MET A 298 -7.29 24.38 8.76
C MET A 298 -6.56 25.63 9.27
N TRP A 299 -5.23 25.60 9.31
CA TRP A 299 -4.40 26.74 9.70
C TRP A 299 -4.44 27.90 8.69
N SER A 300 -4.24 27.61 7.41
CA SER A 300 -4.19 28.62 6.35
C SER A 300 -5.51 29.32 6.13
N ALA A 301 -6.63 28.62 6.34
CA ALA A 301 -7.99 29.17 6.24
C ALA A 301 -8.47 29.81 7.56
N LYS A 302 -7.70 29.76 8.65
CA LYS A 302 -8.10 30.17 10.02
C LYS A 302 -9.39 29.49 10.49
N GLU A 303 -9.59 28.21 10.12
CA GLU A 303 -10.78 27.45 10.53
C GLU A 303 -10.77 27.15 12.02
N ARG A 304 -9.59 27.04 12.64
CA ARG A 304 -9.42 26.69 14.07
C ARG A 304 -8.30 27.49 14.72
N PRO A 305 -8.42 27.80 16.03
CA PRO A 305 -7.33 28.40 16.78
C PRO A 305 -6.16 27.40 16.97
N LEU A 306 -4.96 27.92 17.15
CA LEU A 306 -3.73 27.12 17.26
C LEU A 306 -3.83 26.01 18.32
N ARG A 307 -4.45 26.30 19.48
CA ARG A 307 -4.66 25.30 20.54
C ARG A 307 -5.44 24.06 20.06
N GLN A 308 -6.49 24.26 19.25
CA GLN A 308 -7.27 23.14 18.71
C GLN A 308 -6.50 22.38 17.64
N LEU A 309 -5.67 23.07 16.84
CA LEU A 309 -4.79 22.41 15.87
C LEU A 309 -3.74 21.55 16.57
N LEU A 310 -3.11 22.08 17.64
CA LEU A 310 -2.14 21.32 18.44
C LEU A 310 -2.79 20.09 19.09
N LEU A 311 -3.99 20.23 19.63
CA LEU A 311 -4.72 19.11 20.20
C LEU A 311 -5.08 18.06 19.13
N PHE A 312 -5.45 18.49 17.93
CA PHE A 312 -5.71 17.59 16.81
C PHE A 312 -4.44 16.81 16.40
N VAL A 313 -3.31 17.51 16.26
CA VAL A 313 -2.01 16.88 15.95
C VAL A 313 -1.60 15.90 17.05
N LEU A 314 -1.71 16.29 18.32
CA LEU A 314 -1.39 15.42 19.45
C LEU A 314 -2.25 14.16 19.44
N THR A 315 -3.56 14.32 19.19
CA THR A 315 -4.49 13.18 19.08
C THR A 315 -4.10 12.25 17.93
N ALA A 316 -3.74 12.82 16.76
CA ALA A 316 -3.32 12.04 15.60
C ALA A 316 -2.03 11.26 15.85
N VAL A 317 -1.02 11.92 16.44
CA VAL A 317 0.28 11.31 16.79
C VAL A 317 0.09 10.22 17.85
N THR A 318 -0.71 10.49 18.89
CA THR A 318 -0.99 9.48 19.93
C THR A 318 -1.70 8.27 19.37
N ALA A 319 -2.72 8.45 18.51
CA ALA A 319 -3.42 7.34 17.87
C ALA A 319 -2.48 6.51 16.97
N TYR A 320 -1.60 7.18 16.22
CA TYR A 320 -0.60 6.54 15.38
C TYR A 320 0.40 5.71 16.20
N ALA A 321 1.02 6.32 17.20
CA ALA A 321 1.98 5.65 18.06
C ALA A 321 1.35 4.47 18.83
N LEU A 322 0.15 4.67 19.40
CA LEU A 322 -0.56 3.64 20.14
C LEU A 322 -0.97 2.46 19.24
N SER A 323 -1.40 2.71 18.00
CA SER A 323 -1.74 1.64 17.04
C SER A 323 -0.53 0.78 16.73
N LEU A 324 0.64 1.40 16.49
CA LEU A 324 1.89 0.66 16.26
C LEU A 324 2.32 -0.11 17.49
N LEU A 325 2.28 0.51 18.68
CA LEU A 325 2.65 -0.15 19.94
C LEU A 325 1.75 -1.36 20.20
N ILE A 326 0.44 -1.24 20.02
CA ILE A 326 -0.52 -2.35 20.16
C ILE A 326 -0.18 -3.45 19.14
N PHE A 327 0.08 -3.09 17.89
CA PHE A 327 0.44 -4.07 16.87
C PHE A 327 1.72 -4.84 17.23
N PHE A 328 2.79 -4.15 17.61
CA PHE A 328 4.05 -4.77 18.02
C PHE A 328 3.89 -5.62 19.29
N ALA A 329 3.11 -5.15 20.27
CA ALA A 329 2.88 -5.86 21.54
C ALA A 329 2.08 -7.17 21.33
N ILE A 330 1.02 -7.12 20.49
CA ILE A 330 0.20 -8.31 20.23
C ILE A 330 0.97 -9.37 19.45
N PHE A 331 1.65 -8.96 18.39
CA PHE A 331 2.24 -9.93 17.47
C PHE A 331 3.69 -10.26 17.81
N ASN A 332 4.28 -9.62 18.84
CA ASN A 332 5.68 -9.81 19.24
C ASN A 332 6.58 -9.89 18.00
N VAL A 333 6.44 -8.87 17.13
CA VAL A 333 7.11 -8.84 15.84
C VAL A 333 8.60 -9.05 16.06
N GLN A 334 9.05 -10.27 15.83
CA GLN A 334 10.46 -10.60 15.96
C GLN A 334 11.23 -9.85 14.88
N PRO A 335 12.38 -9.29 15.21
CA PRO A 335 13.25 -8.67 14.21
C PRO A 335 13.80 -9.76 13.29
N THR A 336 13.07 -10.08 12.23
CA THR A 336 13.57 -10.92 11.15
C THR A 336 14.22 -10.02 10.12
N GLY A 337 15.56 -10.06 10.10
CA GLY A 337 16.40 -9.47 9.06
C GLY A 337 16.20 -7.97 8.78
N GLU A 338 15.10 -7.61 8.12
CA GLU A 338 14.85 -6.26 7.61
C GLU A 338 13.82 -5.45 8.41
N SER A 339 13.03 -6.09 9.26
CA SER A 339 11.81 -5.49 9.86
C SER A 339 11.97 -4.98 11.30
N TYR A 340 13.17 -4.84 11.82
CA TYR A 340 13.37 -4.37 13.20
C TYR A 340 13.58 -2.85 13.28
N VAL A 341 13.06 -2.25 14.35
CA VAL A 341 13.38 -0.86 14.70
C VAL A 341 14.79 -0.82 15.28
N ASP A 342 15.68 -0.02 14.68
CA ASP A 342 17.04 0.14 15.18
C ASP A 342 17.00 0.80 16.56
N LYS A 343 17.75 0.27 17.55
CA LYS A 343 17.84 0.83 18.90
C LYS A 343 18.39 2.27 18.89
N ASN A 344 19.25 2.58 17.93
CA ASN A 344 19.84 3.90 17.71
C ASN A 344 19.10 4.69 16.61
N PHE A 345 17.77 4.54 16.51
CA PHE A 345 17.00 5.02 15.37
C PHE A 345 17.14 6.53 15.10
N PHE A 346 17.24 7.38 16.12
CA PHE A 346 17.40 8.83 15.92
C PHE A 346 18.77 9.22 15.37
N ILE A 347 19.83 8.55 15.82
CA ILE A 347 21.21 8.94 15.51
C ILE A 347 21.69 8.24 14.23
N ARG A 348 21.27 7.01 14.00
CA ARG A 348 21.79 6.17 12.92
C ARG A 348 20.75 5.89 11.83
N ALA A 349 19.67 5.20 12.16
CA ALA A 349 18.72 4.73 11.14
C ALA A 349 17.99 5.88 10.45
N PHE A 350 17.43 6.82 11.20
CA PHE A 350 16.66 7.92 10.63
C PHE A 350 17.45 8.77 9.62
N PRO A 351 18.65 9.33 9.91
CA PRO A 351 19.37 10.14 8.94
C PRO A 351 19.84 9.35 7.71
N LEU A 352 20.25 8.08 7.89
CA LEU A 352 20.66 7.23 6.77
C LEU A 352 19.48 6.91 5.86
N ASN A 353 18.35 6.50 6.44
CA ASN A 353 17.14 6.14 5.69
C ASN A 353 16.52 7.37 5.01
N ALA A 354 16.51 8.51 5.68
CA ALA A 354 16.06 9.78 5.11
C ALA A 354 16.89 10.16 3.89
N LYS A 355 18.23 10.10 4.00
CA LYS A 355 19.14 10.37 2.88
C LYS A 355 18.91 9.40 1.71
N ALA A 356 18.85 8.11 2.01
CA ALA A 356 18.63 7.08 0.98
C ALA A 356 17.28 7.26 0.27
N TYR A 357 16.21 7.52 1.04
CA TYR A 357 14.88 7.74 0.50
C TYR A 357 14.79 8.97 -0.41
N LEU A 358 15.34 10.11 0.03
CA LEU A 358 15.33 11.34 -0.75
C LEU A 358 16.16 11.22 -2.02
N ALA A 359 17.33 10.57 -1.95
CA ALA A 359 18.15 10.28 -3.12
C ALA A 359 17.40 9.40 -4.10
N GLN A 360 16.75 8.34 -3.62
CA GLN A 360 16.00 7.40 -4.46
C GLN A 360 14.83 8.08 -5.19
N ILE A 361 14.04 8.94 -4.51
CA ILE A 361 12.98 9.72 -5.17
C ILE A 361 13.56 10.61 -6.28
N TRP A 362 14.72 11.22 -6.01
CA TRP A 362 15.34 12.10 -6.98
C TRP A 362 15.80 11.35 -8.23
N ASP A 363 16.37 10.17 -8.06
CA ASP A 363 16.96 9.37 -9.15
C ASP A 363 15.89 8.62 -9.96
N ASP A 364 14.84 8.11 -9.32
CA ASP A 364 13.83 7.24 -9.92
C ASP A 364 13.12 7.84 -11.14
N PHE A 365 12.98 9.15 -11.20
CA PHE A 365 12.24 9.83 -12.28
C PHE A 365 13.14 10.46 -13.35
N GLY A 366 14.46 10.36 -13.24
CA GLY A 366 15.39 10.97 -14.18
C GLY A 366 15.03 12.43 -14.49
N TRP A 367 15.39 12.93 -15.66
CA TRP A 367 14.91 14.23 -16.19
C TRP A 367 13.67 14.07 -17.07
N SER A 368 12.64 13.41 -16.53
CA SER A 368 11.37 13.17 -17.22
C SER A 368 10.43 14.37 -17.15
N THR A 369 9.46 14.42 -18.08
CA THR A 369 8.37 15.40 -18.05
C THR A 369 7.63 15.38 -16.70
N LEU A 370 7.48 14.21 -16.10
CA LEU A 370 6.83 14.05 -14.79
C LEU A 370 7.60 14.80 -13.69
N LYS A 371 8.94 14.67 -13.63
CA LYS A 371 9.79 15.37 -12.66
C LYS A 371 9.76 16.89 -12.89
N ILE A 372 9.88 17.32 -14.14
CA ILE A 372 9.84 18.75 -14.48
C ILE A 372 8.48 19.35 -14.11
N ALA A 373 7.37 18.69 -14.48
CA ALA A 373 6.03 19.15 -14.13
C ALA A 373 5.78 19.16 -12.62
N PHE A 374 6.37 18.20 -11.87
CA PHE A 374 6.33 18.21 -10.42
C PHE A 374 7.00 19.47 -9.83
N LEU A 375 8.18 19.87 -10.33
CA LEU A 375 8.85 21.09 -9.89
C LEU A 375 8.02 22.34 -10.20
N PHE A 376 7.34 22.39 -11.37
CA PHE A 376 6.38 23.46 -11.68
C PHE A 376 5.18 23.45 -10.72
N LEU A 377 4.66 22.28 -10.36
CA LEU A 377 3.57 22.18 -9.38
C LEU A 377 3.99 22.73 -8.02
N LEU A 378 5.22 22.44 -7.57
CA LEU A 378 5.77 23.02 -6.33
C LEU A 378 5.69 24.55 -6.35
N GLY A 379 6.17 25.17 -7.42
CA GLY A 379 6.09 26.63 -7.61
C GLY A 379 4.64 27.14 -7.59
N CYS A 380 3.76 26.53 -8.35
CA CYS A 380 2.34 26.88 -8.37
C CYS A 380 1.67 26.73 -6.99
N PHE A 381 1.96 25.64 -6.27
CA PHE A 381 1.43 25.38 -4.93
C PHE A 381 1.88 26.47 -3.94
N LEU A 382 3.17 26.79 -3.90
CA LEU A 382 3.74 27.81 -3.01
C LEU A 382 3.13 29.20 -3.30
N LEU A 383 3.08 29.62 -4.56
CA LEU A 383 2.54 30.92 -4.94
C LEU A 383 1.03 31.02 -4.70
N LEU A 384 0.26 29.99 -5.00
CA LEU A 384 -1.18 29.97 -4.76
C LEU A 384 -1.50 29.86 -3.28
N SER A 385 -0.73 29.11 -2.49
CA SER A 385 -0.91 29.06 -1.04
C SER A 385 -0.76 30.43 -0.39
N CYS A 386 0.27 31.20 -0.78
CA CYS A 386 0.50 32.56 -0.29
C CYS A 386 -0.63 33.53 -0.69
N ARG A 387 -1.23 33.35 -1.88
CA ARG A 387 -2.34 34.20 -2.37
C ARG A 387 -3.69 33.87 -1.73
N LYS A 388 -3.92 32.60 -1.39
CA LYS A 388 -5.22 32.09 -0.92
C LYS A 388 -5.31 31.93 0.60
N SER A 389 -4.19 31.93 1.29
CA SER A 389 -4.14 31.89 2.75
C SER A 389 -4.70 33.17 3.38
N ARG A 390 -5.36 33.01 4.53
CA ARG A 390 -5.77 34.13 5.40
C ARG A 390 -4.68 34.57 6.41
N GLN A 391 -3.51 33.92 6.35
CA GLN A 391 -2.34 34.21 7.18
C GLN A 391 -1.41 35.21 6.47
N ASN A 392 -0.37 35.67 7.19
CA ASN A 392 0.69 36.46 6.57
C ASN A 392 1.37 35.68 5.44
N ARG A 393 1.69 36.34 4.33
CA ARG A 393 2.25 35.69 3.12
C ARG A 393 3.61 35.05 3.36
N LEU A 394 4.51 35.74 4.06
CA LEU A 394 5.84 35.20 4.37
C LEU A 394 5.74 33.99 5.31
N LEU A 395 4.90 34.08 6.34
CA LEU A 395 4.63 32.96 7.23
C LEU A 395 3.99 31.78 6.47
N THR A 396 3.07 32.06 5.53
CA THR A 396 2.47 31.02 4.70
C THR A 396 3.49 30.35 3.80
N LEU A 397 4.41 31.10 3.20
CA LEU A 397 5.51 30.56 2.41
C LEU A 397 6.38 29.62 3.24
N PHE A 398 6.81 30.08 4.42
CA PHE A 398 7.63 29.28 5.32
C PHE A 398 6.93 27.98 5.74
N VAL A 399 5.66 28.08 6.19
CA VAL A 399 4.88 26.90 6.62
C VAL A 399 4.59 25.96 5.44
N SER A 400 4.39 26.49 4.21
CA SER A 400 4.22 25.66 3.01
C SER A 400 5.49 24.91 2.64
N LEU A 401 6.65 25.55 2.74
CA LEU A 401 7.96 24.88 2.54
C LEU A 401 8.18 23.79 3.58
N LEU A 402 7.89 24.09 4.85
CA LEU A 402 7.98 23.11 5.94
C LEU A 402 7.01 21.93 5.72
N LEU A 403 5.76 22.21 5.31
CA LEU A 403 4.78 21.18 4.96
C LEU A 403 5.33 20.23 3.88
N LEU A 404 5.89 20.81 2.80
CA LEU A 404 6.39 20.01 1.67
C LEU A 404 7.61 19.18 2.09
N ALA A 405 8.57 19.76 2.80
CA ALA A 405 9.74 19.04 3.31
C ALA A 405 9.34 17.93 4.29
N PHE A 406 8.45 18.25 5.25
CA PHE A 406 7.91 17.26 6.19
C PHE A 406 7.16 16.15 5.48
N SER A 407 6.22 16.49 4.59
CA SER A 407 5.40 15.48 3.89
C SER A 407 6.24 14.60 2.95
N THR A 408 7.24 15.16 2.26
CA THR A 408 8.18 14.38 1.45
C THR A 408 8.92 13.38 2.31
N LEU A 409 9.52 13.82 3.41
CA LEU A 409 10.31 12.95 4.29
C LEU A 409 9.44 11.89 4.97
N PHE A 410 8.35 12.31 5.62
CA PHE A 410 7.51 11.41 6.42
C PHE A 410 6.50 10.61 5.59
N SER A 411 6.42 10.82 4.25
CA SER A 411 5.70 9.89 3.37
C SER A 411 6.30 8.48 3.38
N TYR A 412 7.57 8.32 3.75
CA TYR A 412 8.19 7.01 3.94
C TYR A 412 7.72 6.30 5.24
N GLY A 413 7.03 7.01 6.13
CA GLY A 413 6.38 6.45 7.31
C GLY A 413 7.34 5.74 8.27
N ALA A 414 6.93 4.56 8.73
CA ALA A 414 7.69 3.78 9.72
C ALA A 414 9.07 3.29 9.21
N PHE A 415 9.30 3.24 7.90
CA PHE A 415 10.59 2.80 7.34
C PHE A 415 11.75 3.73 7.69
N LEU A 416 11.47 4.99 8.06
CA LEU A 416 12.51 5.94 8.50
C LEU A 416 13.30 5.46 9.71
N VAL A 417 12.71 4.61 10.55
CA VAL A 417 13.32 4.15 11.81
C VAL A 417 13.73 2.68 11.78
N MET A 418 13.55 1.99 10.66
CA MET A 418 13.93 0.58 10.51
C MET A 418 15.43 0.41 10.29
N GLY A 419 16.00 -0.70 10.79
CA GLY A 419 17.42 -1.01 10.63
C GLY A 419 17.81 -1.30 9.19
N ARG A 420 16.92 -1.94 8.43
CA ARG A 420 17.02 -2.15 6.97
C ARG A 420 15.69 -1.77 6.34
N PRO A 421 15.55 -0.53 5.84
CA PRO A 421 14.32 -0.07 5.23
C PRO A 421 14.13 -0.69 3.84
N LEU A 422 12.87 -1.01 3.52
CA LEU A 422 12.51 -1.48 2.19
C LEU A 422 12.41 -0.27 1.23
N LEU A 423 13.40 -0.06 0.39
CA LEU A 423 13.41 1.02 -0.60
C LEU A 423 12.68 0.67 -1.91
N GLU A 424 11.90 -0.40 -1.93
CA GLU A 424 11.12 -0.79 -3.10
C GLU A 424 9.98 0.20 -3.39
N PRO A 425 9.62 0.43 -4.66
CA PRO A 425 8.57 1.38 -5.05
C PRO A 425 7.26 1.14 -4.30
N ARG A 426 6.88 -0.13 -4.09
CA ARG A 426 5.68 -0.54 -3.32
C ARG A 426 5.64 -0.03 -1.87
N SER A 427 6.75 0.46 -1.33
CA SER A 427 6.82 1.07 0.00
C SER A 427 6.85 2.60 -0.04
N MET A 428 7.15 3.20 -1.20
CA MET A 428 7.36 4.63 -1.39
C MET A 428 6.11 5.37 -1.92
N PHE A 429 5.04 4.67 -2.20
CA PHE A 429 3.82 5.21 -2.84
C PHE A 429 3.10 6.33 -2.08
N PRO A 430 3.24 6.52 -0.74
CA PRO A 430 2.58 7.63 -0.06
C PRO A 430 3.05 9.01 -0.56
N PHE A 431 4.22 9.09 -1.22
CA PHE A 431 4.66 10.29 -1.94
C PHE A 431 3.67 10.69 -3.06
N GLY A 432 3.04 9.72 -3.74
CA GLY A 432 1.98 9.97 -4.72
C GLY A 432 0.72 10.58 -4.11
N ILE A 433 0.39 10.21 -2.86
CA ILE A 433 -0.70 10.85 -2.11
C ILE A 433 -0.39 12.32 -1.84
N MET A 434 0.84 12.65 -1.42
CA MET A 434 1.27 14.04 -1.25
C MET A 434 1.09 14.83 -2.55
N LEU A 435 1.54 14.29 -3.67
CA LEU A 435 1.39 14.91 -4.97
C LEU A 435 -0.09 15.17 -5.33
N SER A 436 -0.95 14.17 -5.10
CA SER A 436 -2.40 14.32 -5.31
C SER A 436 -2.98 15.43 -4.44
N LEU A 437 -2.61 15.52 -3.17
CA LEU A 437 -3.09 16.57 -2.26
C LEU A 437 -2.65 17.97 -2.69
N MET A 438 -1.42 18.12 -3.19
CA MET A 438 -0.96 19.38 -3.79
C MET A 438 -1.81 19.74 -5.02
N MET A 439 -2.04 18.78 -5.92
CA MET A 439 -2.86 18.99 -7.11
C MET A 439 -4.31 19.33 -6.74
N LEU A 440 -4.90 18.67 -5.74
CA LEU A 440 -6.25 18.96 -5.23
C LEU A 440 -6.33 20.38 -4.64
N CYS A 441 -5.33 20.80 -3.88
CA CYS A 441 -5.25 22.19 -3.37
C CYS A 441 -5.22 23.19 -4.53
N VAL A 442 -4.35 22.99 -5.51
CA VAL A 442 -4.24 23.86 -6.71
C VAL A 442 -5.55 23.87 -7.48
N ALA A 443 -6.17 22.72 -7.75
CA ALA A 443 -7.46 22.62 -8.42
C ALA A 443 -8.59 23.33 -7.64
N GLY A 444 -8.58 23.20 -6.31
CA GLY A 444 -9.53 23.88 -5.43
C GLY A 444 -9.42 25.40 -5.47
N TRP A 445 -8.20 25.90 -5.35
CA TRP A 445 -7.93 27.34 -5.36
C TRP A 445 -8.24 28.00 -6.70
N THR A 446 -7.95 27.33 -7.81
CA THR A 446 -8.21 27.84 -9.16
C THR A 446 -9.70 27.71 -9.55
N GLY A 447 -10.42 26.73 -9.01
CA GLY A 447 -11.83 26.49 -9.33
C GLY A 447 -12.81 27.47 -8.67
N LYS A 448 -12.49 28.05 -7.51
CA LYS A 448 -13.33 29.04 -6.83
C LYS A 448 -13.47 30.33 -7.65
N GLU A 449 -12.41 30.75 -8.34
CA GLU A 449 -12.44 31.96 -9.18
C GLU A 449 -13.37 31.84 -10.38
N ALA A 450 -13.49 30.63 -10.94
CA ALA A 450 -14.42 30.37 -12.05
C ALA A 450 -15.89 30.31 -11.60
N ALA A 451 -16.15 29.97 -10.31
CA ALA A 451 -17.50 29.88 -9.77
C ALA A 451 -18.11 31.24 -9.43
N ASP A 452 -17.30 32.25 -9.15
CA ASP A 452 -17.74 33.61 -8.81
C ASP A 452 -17.98 34.51 -10.06
N GLY A 453 -18.08 33.91 -11.24
CA GLY A 453 -18.31 34.65 -12.52
C GLY A 453 -17.13 35.53 -12.95
N LYS A 454 -16.05 35.58 -12.14
CA LYS A 454 -14.82 36.25 -12.51
C LYS A 454 -14.03 35.31 -13.41
N THR A 455 -13.92 35.63 -14.68
CA THR A 455 -13.00 34.94 -15.60
C THR A 455 -11.67 34.73 -14.91
N VAL A 456 -11.11 33.49 -14.98
CA VAL A 456 -9.79 33.17 -14.46
C VAL A 456 -8.76 34.08 -15.14
N ARG A 457 -8.68 35.33 -14.69
CA ARG A 457 -7.72 36.31 -15.19
C ARG A 457 -6.45 36.19 -14.38
N GLY A 458 -5.44 35.58 -14.97
CA GLY A 458 -4.11 35.46 -14.38
C GLY A 458 -3.36 34.22 -14.87
N LEU A 459 -2.08 34.40 -15.14
CA LEU A 459 -1.18 33.36 -15.64
C LEU A 459 -1.09 32.18 -14.65
N LEU A 460 -0.99 32.45 -13.34
CA LEU A 460 -0.74 31.46 -12.31
C LEU A 460 -1.84 30.38 -12.19
N PRO A 461 -3.16 30.69 -12.16
CA PRO A 461 -4.21 29.67 -12.19
C PRO A 461 -4.20 28.82 -13.48
N VAL A 462 -3.87 29.43 -14.62
CA VAL A 462 -3.75 28.70 -15.90
C VAL A 462 -2.56 27.74 -15.81
N CYS A 463 -1.38 28.21 -15.40
CA CYS A 463 -0.19 27.38 -15.18
C CYS A 463 -0.49 26.21 -14.25
N GLY A 464 -1.16 26.45 -13.12
CA GLY A 464 -1.51 25.39 -12.16
C GLY A 464 -2.39 24.30 -12.78
N ARG A 465 -3.42 24.69 -13.56
CA ARG A 465 -4.30 23.73 -14.27
C ARG A 465 -3.56 22.96 -15.35
N THR A 466 -2.75 23.66 -16.16
CA THR A 466 -1.94 23.02 -17.20
C THR A 466 -0.97 22.01 -16.59
N THR A 467 -0.33 22.34 -15.47
CA THR A 467 0.59 21.44 -14.77
C THR A 467 -0.14 20.19 -14.27
N ILE A 468 -1.39 20.31 -13.74
CA ILE A 468 -2.22 19.16 -13.35
C ILE A 468 -2.47 18.23 -14.56
N VAL A 469 -2.80 18.79 -15.72
CA VAL A 469 -3.03 18.00 -16.94
C VAL A 469 -1.76 17.28 -17.38
N ILE A 470 -0.62 17.99 -17.42
CA ILE A 470 0.68 17.40 -17.81
C ILE A 470 1.07 16.26 -16.87
N LEU A 471 0.93 16.44 -15.56
CA LEU A 471 1.24 15.40 -14.56
C LEU A 471 0.35 14.18 -14.73
N ALA A 472 -0.97 14.36 -14.80
CA ALA A 472 -1.91 13.27 -14.99
C ALA A 472 -1.65 12.51 -16.30
N TYR A 473 -1.40 13.23 -17.39
CA TYR A 473 -1.05 12.66 -18.69
C TYR A 473 0.27 11.87 -18.63
N SER A 474 1.32 12.44 -18.04
CA SER A 474 2.63 11.78 -17.92
C SER A 474 2.52 10.47 -17.12
N MET A 475 1.68 10.42 -16.06
CA MET A 475 1.45 9.19 -15.29
C MET A 475 0.70 8.15 -16.11
N LEU A 476 -0.29 8.55 -16.91
CA LEU A 476 -0.97 7.63 -17.82
C LEU A 476 0.00 7.06 -18.87
N VAL A 477 0.81 7.92 -19.48
CA VAL A 477 1.84 7.47 -20.45
C VAL A 477 2.81 6.48 -19.81
N TYR A 478 3.29 6.77 -18.59
CA TYR A 478 4.18 5.85 -17.88
C TYR A 478 3.48 4.52 -17.57
N ALA A 479 2.23 4.52 -17.10
CA ALA A 479 1.47 3.31 -16.81
C ALA A 479 1.31 2.42 -18.06
N PHE A 480 1.00 3.04 -19.22
CA PHE A 480 0.91 2.33 -20.49
C PHE A 480 2.27 1.76 -20.93
N ALA A 481 3.34 2.55 -20.80
CA ALA A 481 4.69 2.12 -21.14
C ALA A 481 5.19 0.99 -20.24
N LEU A 482 4.90 1.07 -18.93
CA LEU A 482 5.24 0.03 -17.96
C LEU A 482 4.58 -1.30 -18.30
N GLY A 483 3.27 -1.30 -18.58
CA GLY A 483 2.56 -2.53 -18.95
C GLY A 483 3.10 -3.17 -20.24
N ASN A 484 3.49 -2.35 -21.24
CA ASN A 484 4.14 -2.85 -22.44
C ASN A 484 5.55 -3.42 -22.17
N ALA A 485 6.30 -2.80 -21.25
CA ALA A 485 7.61 -3.27 -20.82
C ALA A 485 7.49 -4.60 -20.06
N GLN A 486 6.50 -4.73 -19.15
CA GLN A 486 6.17 -5.98 -18.44
C GLN A 486 5.81 -7.10 -19.44
N ALA A 487 4.95 -6.81 -20.43
CA ALA A 487 4.59 -7.78 -21.46
C ALA A 487 5.80 -8.25 -22.28
N SER A 488 6.71 -7.33 -22.59
CA SER A 488 7.97 -7.68 -23.29
C SER A 488 8.88 -8.56 -22.43
N GLN A 489 9.02 -8.22 -21.15
CA GLN A 489 9.84 -9.00 -20.22
C GLN A 489 9.27 -10.39 -20.02
N GLN A 490 7.95 -10.53 -19.83
CA GLN A 490 7.30 -11.83 -19.68
C GLN A 490 7.57 -12.75 -20.88
N LYS A 491 7.36 -12.25 -22.10
CA LYS A 491 7.64 -13.00 -23.33
C LYS A 491 9.11 -13.42 -23.46
N TYR A 492 10.02 -12.54 -23.05
CA TYR A 492 11.45 -12.83 -23.08
C TYR A 492 11.81 -13.88 -22.03
N THR A 493 11.25 -13.80 -20.85
CA THR A 493 11.37 -14.80 -19.79
C THR A 493 10.88 -16.16 -20.26
N ASP A 494 9.67 -16.24 -20.80
CA ASP A 494 9.08 -17.50 -21.31
C ASP A 494 9.97 -18.12 -22.41
N PHE A 495 10.44 -17.31 -23.35
CA PHE A 495 11.37 -17.75 -24.39
C PHE A 495 12.67 -18.34 -23.82
N ARG A 496 13.29 -17.64 -22.85
CA ARG A 496 14.54 -18.09 -22.23
C ARG A 496 14.35 -19.36 -21.40
N MET A 497 13.20 -19.47 -20.71
CA MET A 497 12.85 -20.68 -19.95
C MET A 497 12.56 -21.86 -20.86
N THR A 498 11.92 -21.67 -22.01
CA THR A 498 11.68 -22.74 -22.98
C THR A 498 13.00 -23.30 -23.51
N LEU A 499 13.94 -22.46 -23.90
CA LEU A 499 15.27 -22.92 -24.35
C LEU A 499 16.04 -23.68 -23.26
N LEU A 500 16.01 -23.16 -22.03
CA LEU A 500 16.68 -23.82 -20.91
C LEU A 500 16.04 -25.19 -20.62
N LEU A 501 14.70 -25.26 -20.62
CA LEU A 501 13.96 -26.50 -20.38
C LEU A 501 14.25 -27.55 -21.46
N GLU A 502 14.34 -27.14 -22.73
CA GLU A 502 14.69 -28.03 -23.84
C GLU A 502 16.08 -28.66 -23.65
N ASP A 503 17.07 -27.85 -23.28
CA ASP A 503 18.41 -28.36 -23.03
C ASP A 503 18.49 -29.20 -21.75
N LEU A 504 17.85 -28.80 -20.67
CA LEU A 504 17.80 -29.60 -19.43
C LEU A 504 17.11 -30.95 -19.66
N SER A 505 16.03 -31.00 -20.41
CA SER A 505 15.34 -32.26 -20.70
C SER A 505 16.14 -33.26 -21.50
N ARG A 506 17.16 -32.79 -22.25
CA ARG A 506 18.10 -33.66 -22.97
C ARG A 506 19.25 -34.15 -22.08
N ILE A 507 19.62 -33.37 -21.07
CA ILE A 507 20.79 -33.62 -20.23
C ILE A 507 20.42 -34.43 -18.99
N VAL A 508 19.23 -34.15 -18.44
CA VAL A 508 18.76 -34.76 -17.20
C VAL A 508 17.99 -36.04 -17.53
N PRO A 509 18.36 -37.21 -16.99
CA PRO A 509 17.62 -38.46 -17.17
C PRO A 509 16.19 -38.34 -16.59
N GLU A 510 15.18 -38.91 -17.28
CA GLU A 510 13.77 -38.87 -16.88
C GLU A 510 13.51 -39.44 -15.47
N GLU A 511 14.33 -40.41 -15.06
CA GLU A 511 14.19 -41.08 -13.73
C GLU A 511 14.79 -40.27 -12.59
N GLN A 512 15.49 -39.14 -12.87
CA GLN A 512 16.25 -38.36 -11.90
C GLN A 512 15.38 -37.26 -11.30
N ASN A 513 14.80 -37.49 -10.13
CA ASN A 513 13.94 -36.54 -9.42
C ASN A 513 14.68 -35.66 -8.38
N ASP A 514 15.95 -35.93 -8.09
CA ASP A 514 16.77 -35.22 -7.10
C ASP A 514 17.84 -34.38 -7.82
N ILE A 515 17.40 -33.23 -8.33
CA ILE A 515 18.24 -32.33 -9.11
C ILE A 515 18.42 -31.02 -8.35
N HIS A 516 19.70 -30.60 -8.23
CA HIS A 516 20.07 -29.32 -7.65
C HIS A 516 20.49 -28.35 -8.76
N ILE A 517 19.79 -27.20 -8.84
CA ILE A 517 20.14 -26.15 -9.82
C ILE A 517 20.69 -24.94 -9.08
N HIS A 518 21.89 -24.52 -9.50
CA HIS A 518 22.53 -23.29 -9.06
C HIS A 518 22.63 -22.31 -10.24
N LEU A 519 22.26 -21.05 -10.00
CA LEU A 519 22.33 -20.01 -11.02
C LEU A 519 23.59 -19.16 -10.81
N LEU A 520 24.40 -19.05 -11.86
CA LEU A 520 25.60 -18.21 -11.86
C LEU A 520 25.30 -16.76 -12.28
N SER A 521 24.17 -16.52 -12.92
CA SER A 521 23.75 -15.20 -13.39
C SER A 521 22.24 -15.12 -13.58
N ASP A 522 21.71 -13.91 -13.67
CA ASP A 522 20.29 -13.64 -13.93
C ASP A 522 20.03 -13.36 -15.42
N ILE A 523 18.79 -13.56 -15.87
CA ILE A 523 18.33 -13.10 -17.18
C ILE A 523 18.05 -11.60 -17.09
N ASP A 524 18.74 -10.83 -17.93
CA ASP A 524 18.69 -9.37 -17.92
C ASP A 524 17.40 -8.82 -18.55
N HIS A 525 17.20 -7.52 -18.42
CA HIS A 525 16.05 -6.80 -18.97
C HIS A 525 16.07 -6.75 -20.50
N THR A 526 14.86 -6.77 -21.09
CA THR A 526 14.67 -6.55 -22.53
C THR A 526 15.07 -5.14 -22.96
N PRO A 527 15.36 -4.91 -24.26
CA PRO A 527 15.61 -3.57 -24.78
C PRO A 527 14.49 -2.58 -24.51
N ILE A 528 13.23 -3.03 -24.50
CA ILE A 528 12.06 -2.19 -24.21
C ILE A 528 12.10 -1.70 -22.77
N VAL A 529 12.40 -2.58 -21.81
CA VAL A 529 12.59 -2.20 -20.38
C VAL A 529 13.76 -1.23 -20.24
N LYS A 530 14.92 -1.52 -20.86
CA LYS A 530 16.12 -0.66 -20.82
C LYS A 530 15.85 0.72 -21.44
N ASN A 531 15.08 0.79 -22.53
CA ASN A 531 14.71 2.06 -23.16
C ASN A 531 13.84 2.92 -22.24
N LEU A 532 12.81 2.34 -21.62
CA LEU A 532 11.97 3.05 -20.66
C LEU A 532 12.77 3.51 -19.42
N ALA A 533 13.70 2.69 -18.96
CA ALA A 533 14.56 2.98 -17.81
C ALA A 533 15.55 4.14 -18.05
N ARG A 534 15.90 4.46 -19.30
CA ARG A 534 16.71 5.65 -19.62
C ARG A 534 16.03 6.95 -19.17
N THR A 535 14.69 7.00 -19.27
CA THR A 535 13.90 8.16 -18.84
C THR A 535 13.39 8.01 -17.42
N TYR A 536 13.00 6.80 -17.04
CA TYR A 536 12.47 6.45 -15.75
C TYR A 536 13.29 5.30 -15.13
N PRO A 537 14.41 5.58 -14.44
CA PRO A 537 15.25 4.56 -13.80
C PRO A 537 14.48 3.62 -12.87
N LEU A 538 13.40 4.11 -12.26
CA LEU A 538 12.43 3.34 -11.51
C LEU A 538 12.00 2.02 -12.19
N THR A 539 11.94 1.99 -13.52
CA THR A 539 11.44 0.84 -14.30
C THR A 539 12.23 -0.45 -14.02
N THR A 540 13.54 -0.36 -13.84
CA THR A 540 14.39 -1.53 -13.54
C THR A 540 14.19 -2.08 -12.13
N ARG A 541 13.58 -1.31 -11.25
CA ARG A 541 13.19 -1.74 -9.89
C ARG A 541 11.79 -2.34 -9.86
N MET A 542 10.93 -1.95 -10.82
CA MET A 542 9.57 -2.47 -10.96
C MET A 542 9.47 -3.72 -11.84
N ILE A 543 10.47 -3.98 -12.67
CA ILE A 543 10.55 -5.18 -13.49
C ILE A 543 11.86 -5.85 -13.11
N GLU A 544 11.78 -6.95 -12.38
CA GLU A 544 12.95 -7.65 -11.86
C GLU A 544 13.67 -8.44 -12.96
N LYS A 545 14.99 -8.61 -12.80
CA LYS A 545 15.74 -9.61 -13.53
C LYS A 545 15.32 -10.99 -13.06
N LEU A 546 15.20 -11.94 -13.97
CA LEU A 546 14.82 -13.28 -13.60
C LEU A 546 16.02 -14.07 -13.11
N GLY A 547 16.02 -14.47 -11.85
CA GLY A 547 17.07 -15.26 -11.22
C GLY A 547 16.59 -15.96 -9.94
N GLY A 548 17.45 -16.75 -9.34
CA GLY A 548 17.19 -17.43 -8.08
C GLY A 548 15.95 -18.33 -8.10
N HIS A 549 15.17 -18.30 -7.03
CA HIS A 549 13.93 -19.10 -6.90
C HIS A 549 12.92 -18.89 -8.03
N ALA A 550 12.92 -17.72 -8.66
CA ALA A 550 11.99 -17.41 -9.73
C ALA A 550 12.18 -18.32 -10.96
N VAL A 551 13.43 -18.62 -11.32
CA VAL A 551 13.74 -19.58 -12.41
C VAL A 551 13.19 -20.97 -12.08
N VAL A 552 13.39 -21.42 -10.84
CA VAL A 552 12.90 -22.72 -10.38
C VAL A 552 11.38 -22.82 -10.47
N PHE A 553 10.66 -21.80 -10.03
CA PHE A 553 9.20 -21.80 -10.13
C PHE A 553 8.72 -21.78 -11.59
N HIS A 554 9.43 -21.13 -12.50
CA HIS A 554 9.13 -21.22 -13.92
C HIS A 554 9.33 -22.65 -14.46
N LEU A 555 10.45 -23.32 -14.11
CA LEU A 555 10.70 -24.71 -14.52
C LEU A 555 9.63 -25.65 -13.96
N GLN A 556 9.27 -25.51 -12.68
CA GLN A 556 8.19 -26.30 -12.05
C GLN A 556 6.84 -26.06 -12.72
N ASN A 557 6.53 -24.81 -13.11
CA ASN A 557 5.29 -24.47 -13.81
C ASN A 557 5.18 -25.16 -15.18
N TYR A 558 6.32 -25.45 -15.81
CA TYR A 558 6.40 -26.23 -17.06
C TYR A 558 6.51 -27.75 -16.84
N GLY A 559 6.34 -28.21 -15.60
CA GLY A 559 6.31 -29.64 -15.27
C GLY A 559 7.69 -30.25 -15.03
N PHE A 560 8.75 -29.46 -14.98
CA PHE A 560 10.10 -29.97 -14.67
C PHE A 560 10.22 -30.14 -13.15
N GLY A 561 10.21 -31.42 -12.68
CA GLY A 561 10.30 -31.77 -11.27
C GLY A 561 11.69 -31.46 -10.71
N MET A 562 11.77 -30.76 -9.57
CA MET A 562 13.04 -30.40 -8.95
C MET A 562 12.88 -30.25 -7.43
N GLN A 563 13.88 -30.70 -6.66
CA GLN A 563 14.15 -30.16 -5.35
C GLN A 563 15.12 -28.99 -5.52
N ALA A 564 14.64 -27.78 -5.26
CA ALA A 564 15.47 -26.60 -5.45
C ALA A 564 16.12 -26.19 -4.13
N GLU A 565 17.37 -26.49 -3.94
CA GLU A 565 18.24 -25.70 -3.07
C GLU A 565 18.82 -24.56 -3.90
N THR A 566 18.29 -23.37 -3.68
CA THR A 566 18.82 -22.17 -4.36
C THR A 566 19.70 -21.39 -3.39
N ASP A 567 20.90 -21.85 -3.17
CA ASP A 567 21.93 -21.03 -2.56
C ASP A 567 22.48 -20.06 -3.62
N ARG A 568 21.90 -18.88 -3.64
CA ARG A 568 22.16 -17.79 -4.60
C ARG A 568 23.61 -17.27 -4.56
N TYR A 569 24.41 -17.65 -3.56
CA TYR A 569 25.67 -16.98 -3.24
C TYR A 569 26.88 -17.88 -3.06
N SER A 570 26.74 -19.19 -3.00
CA SER A 570 27.89 -20.09 -2.93
C SER A 570 28.60 -20.32 -4.25
N ALA A 571 27.98 -19.91 -5.36
CA ALA A 571 28.48 -20.17 -6.70
C ALA A 571 29.57 -19.21 -7.20
N TRP A 572 29.73 -18.03 -6.60
CA TRP A 572 30.72 -17.03 -7.05
C TRP A 572 32.18 -17.44 -6.76
N ASP A 573 32.39 -18.32 -5.77
CA ASP A 573 33.71 -18.85 -5.40
C ASP A 573 33.96 -20.28 -5.93
N THR A 574 33.05 -20.85 -6.70
CA THR A 574 33.17 -22.23 -7.18
C THR A 574 33.93 -22.23 -8.51
N SER A 575 35.14 -22.80 -8.53
CA SER A 575 35.79 -23.17 -9.79
C SER A 575 34.92 -24.18 -10.52
N LEU A 576 34.61 -23.92 -11.79
CA LEU A 576 33.88 -24.85 -12.66
C LEU A 576 34.77 -25.89 -13.31
N ASP A 577 36.09 -25.93 -12.99
CA ASP A 577 37.08 -26.80 -13.63
C ASP A 577 36.75 -28.29 -13.46
N ASP A 578 36.08 -28.65 -12.37
CA ASP A 578 35.63 -30.01 -12.08
C ASP A 578 34.25 -30.38 -12.66
N TYR A 579 33.60 -29.45 -13.36
CA TYR A 579 32.27 -29.64 -13.92
C TYR A 579 32.33 -29.87 -15.43
N GLN A 580 31.52 -30.83 -15.90
CA GLN A 580 31.38 -31.08 -17.32
C GLN A 580 30.47 -30.03 -17.96
N LEU A 581 30.96 -29.39 -19.03
CA LEU A 581 30.11 -28.54 -19.86
C LEU A 581 29.19 -29.42 -20.69
N CYS A 582 27.87 -29.41 -20.38
CA CYS A 582 26.85 -30.24 -21.02
C CYS A 582 26.14 -29.54 -22.16
N ALA A 583 25.94 -28.21 -22.04
CA ALA A 583 25.37 -27.38 -23.11
C ALA A 583 26.06 -26.02 -23.14
N ASP A 584 26.33 -25.51 -24.34
CA ASP A 584 26.83 -24.16 -24.54
C ASP A 584 26.11 -23.51 -25.73
N THR A 585 25.19 -22.61 -25.43
CA THR A 585 24.37 -21.95 -26.41
C THR A 585 24.62 -20.43 -26.42
N ARG A 586 23.98 -19.69 -27.31
CA ARG A 586 23.99 -18.22 -27.31
C ARG A 586 23.39 -17.62 -26.03
N TYR A 587 22.50 -18.34 -25.37
CA TYR A 587 21.67 -17.82 -24.31
C TYR A 587 22.03 -18.32 -22.91
N HIS A 588 22.62 -19.51 -22.81
CA HIS A 588 23.08 -20.08 -21.54
C HIS A 588 24.14 -21.16 -21.76
N SER A 589 24.93 -21.43 -20.72
CA SER A 589 25.78 -22.61 -20.59
C SER A 589 25.31 -23.42 -19.38
N ILE A 590 25.33 -24.74 -19.49
CA ILE A 590 24.98 -25.69 -18.44
C ILE A 590 26.19 -26.54 -18.12
N TYR A 591 26.62 -26.51 -16.86
CA TYR A 591 27.67 -27.35 -16.32
C TYR A 591 27.08 -28.36 -15.37
N ALA A 592 27.49 -29.62 -15.40
CA ALA A 592 26.96 -30.66 -14.52
C ALA A 592 28.05 -31.45 -13.82
N ARG A 593 27.78 -31.83 -12.57
CA ARG A 593 28.57 -32.79 -11.82
C ARG A 593 27.61 -33.54 -10.87
N ASN A 594 27.50 -34.86 -11.06
CA ASN A 594 26.49 -35.68 -10.40
C ASN A 594 25.08 -35.13 -10.65
N ASN A 595 24.32 -34.85 -9.56
CA ASN A 595 22.95 -34.30 -9.61
C ASN A 595 22.91 -32.77 -9.53
N VAL A 596 24.06 -32.09 -9.63
CA VAL A 596 24.17 -30.63 -9.46
C VAL A 596 24.43 -30.00 -10.82
N TYR A 597 23.57 -29.04 -11.20
CA TYR A 597 23.63 -28.31 -12.45
C TYR A 597 23.88 -26.83 -12.19
N TYR A 598 24.92 -26.25 -12.77
CA TYR A 598 25.22 -24.83 -12.73
C TYR A 598 24.80 -24.19 -14.04
N ILE A 599 23.95 -23.18 -13.99
CA ILE A 599 23.42 -22.49 -15.16
C ILE A 599 23.97 -21.07 -15.20
N LEU A 600 24.71 -20.76 -16.28
CA LEU A 600 25.18 -19.43 -16.59
C LEU A 600 24.29 -18.83 -17.69
N PHE A 601 23.40 -17.89 -17.35
CA PHE A 601 22.66 -17.16 -18.37
C PHE A 601 23.55 -16.14 -19.06
N LYS A 602 23.64 -16.24 -20.39
CA LYS A 602 24.33 -15.28 -21.24
C LYS A 602 23.35 -14.18 -21.63
N ASN A 603 23.77 -12.94 -21.45
CA ASN A 603 23.02 -11.77 -21.84
C ASN A 603 23.72 -11.10 -23.03
N PRO A 604 23.43 -11.54 -24.26
CA PRO A 604 24.15 -11.03 -25.43
C PRO A 604 23.95 -9.52 -25.55
N PRO A 605 25.01 -8.77 -25.90
CA PRO A 605 24.89 -7.33 -26.08
C PRO A 605 23.94 -7.02 -27.23
N ILE A 606 23.00 -6.10 -26.96
CA ILE A 606 22.04 -5.64 -27.96
C ILE A 606 22.55 -4.29 -28.47
N THR A 607 23.09 -4.28 -29.68
CA THR A 607 23.45 -3.04 -30.38
C THR A 607 22.23 -2.60 -31.19
N LEU A 608 21.48 -1.63 -30.65
CA LEU A 608 20.48 -0.91 -31.45
C LEU A 608 21.23 0.12 -32.29
N ARG A 609 21.09 0.09 -33.61
CA ARG A 609 21.53 1.21 -34.44
C ARG A 609 20.64 2.41 -34.09
N GLU A 610 21.25 3.52 -33.66
CA GLU A 610 20.54 4.79 -33.42
C GLU A 610 19.99 5.35 -34.72
#